data_82019b298312ef8f0746ec755ac6cec0
#
_entry.id   82019b298312ef8f0746ec755ac6cec0
#
_cell.length_a   1.000
_cell.length_b   1.000
_cell.length_c   1.000
_cell.angle_alpha   90.00
_cell.angle_beta   90.00
_cell.angle_gamma   90.00
#
_symmetry.space_group_name_H-M   'P 1'
#
loop_
_entity.id
_entity.type
_entity.pdbx_description
1 polymer ?
#
loop_
_entity_poly.entity_id
_entity_poly.type
_entity_poly.pdbx_seq_one_letter_code
_entity_poly.pdbx_strand_id
1 'polypeptide(L)'
;MQKTIERREVREEGNAEIRELIYAMLNGDTYTSLQAIGALGAMGAPVVEPLVRTLLTVDSDARWSVAMALARAGTEAVEPLVGVVLVADDGIKNPAIWALAEIGDRRAVDPLVGTLRTSRSECCRALTAAALLKLGDPAGIAEVEKTFEQSGEGFAGLVMEAFEGT
;
A
#
# COMPACT_ATOMS: atom_id res chain seq x y z
N MET A 1 15.70 -13.60 33.68
CA MET A 1 16.55 -14.17 32.63
C MET A 1 15.78 -15.15 31.73
N GLN A 2 15.06 -16.12 32.27
CA GLN A 2 14.28 -17.11 31.52
C GLN A 2 13.17 -16.50 30.63
N LYS A 3 12.36 -15.56 31.17
CA LYS A 3 11.34 -14.81 30.39
C LYS A 3 11.89 -13.97 29.21
N THR A 4 13.14 -13.56 29.29
CA THR A 4 13.78 -12.78 28.22
C THR A 4 14.27 -13.70 27.11
N ILE A 5 14.71 -14.91 27.43
CA ILE A 5 15.12 -15.93 26.47
C ILE A 5 13.89 -16.44 25.72
N GLU A 6 12.81 -16.82 26.41
CA GLU A 6 11.55 -17.25 25.80
C GLU A 6 10.97 -16.20 24.83
N ARG A 7 10.98 -14.91 25.22
CA ARG A 7 10.52 -13.83 24.35
C ARG A 7 11.38 -13.66 23.11
N ARG A 8 12.68 -13.92 23.21
CA ARG A 8 13.61 -13.84 22.08
C ARG A 8 13.40 -15.01 21.12
N GLU A 9 13.24 -16.22 21.62
CA GLU A 9 12.96 -17.42 20.84
C GLU A 9 11.65 -17.31 20.07
N VAL A 10 10.54 -16.91 20.72
CA VAL A 10 9.23 -16.67 20.08
C VAL A 10 9.32 -15.58 19.00
N ARG A 11 10.12 -14.55 19.22
CA ARG A 11 10.32 -13.49 18.22
C ARG A 11 11.16 -13.97 17.03
N GLU A 12 12.15 -14.80 17.27
CA GLU A 12 13.00 -15.37 16.21
C GLU A 12 12.21 -16.37 15.37
N GLU A 13 11.35 -17.20 15.96
CA GLU A 13 10.43 -18.11 15.26
C GLU A 13 9.40 -17.33 14.42
N GLY A 14 8.76 -16.33 14.97
CA GLY A 14 7.82 -15.45 14.23
C GLY A 14 8.48 -14.74 13.05
N ASN A 15 9.72 -14.30 13.20
CA ASN A 15 10.50 -13.70 12.11
C ASN A 15 10.88 -14.71 11.02
N ALA A 16 11.11 -15.98 11.38
CA ALA A 16 11.37 -17.05 10.42
C ALA A 16 10.11 -17.35 9.59
N GLU A 17 8.95 -17.49 10.22
CA GLU A 17 7.66 -17.71 9.56
C GLU A 17 7.33 -16.58 8.58
N ILE A 18 7.49 -15.32 8.99
CA ILE A 18 7.26 -14.16 8.11
C ILE A 18 8.18 -14.23 6.88
N ARG A 19 9.44 -14.57 7.03
CA ARG A 19 10.37 -14.71 5.89
C ARG A 19 9.96 -15.82 4.93
N GLU A 20 9.53 -16.97 5.45
CA GLU A 20 9.03 -18.07 4.64
C GLU A 20 7.77 -17.70 3.87
N LEU A 21 6.83 -17.01 4.50
CA LEU A 21 5.61 -16.51 3.84
C LEU A 21 5.92 -15.46 2.78
N ILE A 22 6.85 -14.52 3.03
CA ILE A 22 7.29 -13.56 2.02
C ILE A 22 7.93 -14.28 0.84
N TYR A 23 8.78 -15.27 1.08
CA TYR A 23 9.38 -16.08 0.03
C TYR A 23 8.32 -16.81 -0.80
N ALA A 24 7.34 -17.44 -0.16
CA ALA A 24 6.23 -18.14 -0.81
C ALA A 24 5.36 -17.18 -1.65
N MET A 25 5.11 -15.98 -1.13
CA MET A 25 4.38 -14.93 -1.84
C MET A 25 5.09 -14.51 -3.13
N LEU A 26 6.41 -14.38 -3.10
CA LEU A 26 7.21 -13.87 -4.21
C LEU A 26 7.57 -14.94 -5.25
N ASN A 27 7.68 -16.20 -4.85
CA ASN A 27 8.24 -17.28 -5.69
C ASN A 27 7.27 -18.45 -5.91
N GLY A 28 6.12 -18.46 -5.25
CA GLY A 28 5.11 -19.50 -5.39
C GLY A 28 4.29 -19.36 -6.68
N ASP A 29 3.52 -20.39 -7.00
CA ASP A 29 2.46 -20.25 -7.99
C ASP A 29 1.35 -19.29 -7.48
N THR A 30 0.39 -18.99 -8.36
CA THR A 30 -0.69 -18.03 -8.02
C THR A 30 -1.44 -18.43 -6.75
N TYR A 31 -1.73 -19.70 -6.56
CA TYR A 31 -2.46 -20.18 -5.40
C TYR A 31 -1.62 -20.04 -4.12
N THR A 32 -0.37 -20.46 -4.14
CA THR A 32 0.58 -20.34 -3.04
C THR A 32 0.82 -18.86 -2.67
N SER A 33 0.99 -18.01 -3.66
CA SER A 33 1.17 -16.56 -3.47
C SER A 33 -0.05 -15.94 -2.79
N LEU A 34 -1.26 -16.24 -3.24
CA LEU A 34 -2.49 -15.72 -2.64
C LEU A 34 -2.70 -16.21 -1.20
N GLN A 35 -2.37 -17.47 -0.91
CA GLN A 35 -2.40 -17.99 0.46
C GLN A 35 -1.40 -17.29 1.37
N ALA A 36 -0.17 -17.08 0.90
CA ALA A 36 0.86 -16.37 1.65
C ALA A 36 0.47 -14.91 1.93
N ILE A 37 -0.12 -14.21 0.95
CA ILE A 37 -0.68 -12.86 1.13
C ILE A 37 -1.76 -12.86 2.23
N GLY A 38 -2.65 -13.83 2.22
CA GLY A 38 -3.70 -13.97 3.24
C GLY A 38 -3.13 -14.21 4.63
N ALA A 39 -2.15 -15.11 4.74
CA ALA A 39 -1.50 -15.45 6.01
C ALA A 39 -0.71 -14.26 6.57
N LEU A 40 0.08 -13.56 5.74
CA LEU A 40 0.81 -12.35 6.13
C LEU A 40 -0.16 -11.28 6.62
N GLY A 41 -1.24 -11.01 5.89
CA GLY A 41 -2.25 -10.03 6.30
C GLY A 41 -2.90 -10.35 7.63
N ALA A 42 -3.17 -11.61 7.91
CA ALA A 42 -3.75 -12.06 9.18
C ALA A 42 -2.83 -11.87 10.39
N MET A 43 -1.52 -11.77 10.19
CA MET A 43 -0.55 -11.52 11.26
C MET A 43 -0.54 -10.06 11.75
N GLY A 44 -1.04 -9.11 10.96
CA GLY A 44 -1.15 -7.70 11.34
C GLY A 44 0.20 -7.00 11.53
N ALA A 45 0.36 -6.26 12.63
CA ALA A 45 1.51 -5.40 12.89
C ALA A 45 2.91 -6.03 12.68
N PRO A 46 3.19 -7.28 13.07
CA PRO A 46 4.53 -7.87 12.93
C PRO A 46 5.06 -7.97 11.50
N VAL A 47 4.17 -8.02 10.50
CA VAL A 47 4.59 -8.16 9.09
C VAL A 47 4.83 -6.82 8.40
N VAL A 48 4.38 -5.71 8.98
CA VAL A 48 4.40 -4.40 8.32
C VAL A 48 5.80 -3.97 7.95
N GLU A 49 6.74 -3.97 8.89
CA GLU A 49 8.12 -3.55 8.63
C GLU A 49 8.84 -4.46 7.62
N PRO A 50 8.79 -5.80 7.74
CA PRO A 50 9.31 -6.71 6.73
C PRO A 50 8.72 -6.49 5.33
N LEU A 51 7.40 -6.30 5.23
CA LEU A 51 6.74 -6.06 3.95
C LEU A 51 7.09 -4.70 3.33
N VAL A 52 7.21 -3.65 4.13
CA VAL A 52 7.65 -2.33 3.63
C VAL A 52 9.07 -2.42 3.07
N ARG A 53 10.01 -3.08 3.76
CA ARG A 53 11.35 -3.33 3.22
C ARG A 53 11.30 -4.12 1.90
N THR A 54 10.47 -5.14 1.83
CA THR A 54 10.28 -5.94 0.62
C THR A 54 9.72 -5.07 -0.52
N LEU A 55 8.72 -4.23 -0.26
CA LEU A 55 8.16 -3.29 -1.24
C LEU A 55 9.22 -2.39 -1.89
N LEU A 56 10.20 -1.95 -1.10
CA LEU A 56 11.27 -1.08 -1.55
C LEU A 56 12.34 -1.79 -2.41
N THR A 57 12.45 -3.10 -2.32
CA THR A 57 13.58 -3.87 -2.89
C THR A 57 13.20 -4.81 -4.02
N VAL A 58 11.93 -5.24 -4.13
CA VAL A 58 11.48 -6.15 -5.18
C VAL A 58 11.24 -5.44 -6.51
N ASP A 59 11.14 -6.21 -7.59
CA ASP A 59 10.77 -5.72 -8.91
C ASP A 59 9.32 -5.20 -8.98
N SER A 60 8.98 -4.56 -10.09
CA SER A 60 7.69 -3.89 -10.28
C SER A 60 6.50 -4.83 -10.17
N ASP A 61 6.62 -6.05 -10.65
CA ASP A 61 5.51 -7.01 -10.69
C ASP A 61 5.19 -7.53 -9.29
N ALA A 62 6.23 -7.81 -8.50
CA ALA A 62 6.11 -8.29 -7.14
C ALA A 62 5.56 -7.23 -6.16
N ARG A 63 5.75 -5.94 -6.44
CA ARG A 63 5.30 -4.84 -5.56
C ARG A 63 3.80 -4.85 -5.29
N TRP A 64 3.00 -5.24 -6.27
CA TRP A 64 1.55 -5.32 -6.09
C TRP A 64 1.14 -6.43 -5.12
N SER A 65 1.80 -7.59 -5.16
CA SER A 65 1.57 -8.67 -4.19
C SER A 65 1.93 -8.23 -2.77
N VAL A 66 3.04 -7.49 -2.62
CA VAL A 66 3.45 -6.92 -1.33
C VAL A 66 2.45 -5.87 -0.83
N ALA A 67 1.97 -4.99 -1.72
CA ALA A 67 0.94 -4.01 -1.40
C ALA A 67 -0.37 -4.67 -0.96
N MET A 68 -0.77 -5.77 -1.59
CA MET A 68 -1.95 -6.55 -1.16
C MET A 68 -1.79 -7.12 0.25
N ALA A 69 -0.62 -7.64 0.60
CA ALA A 69 -0.34 -8.13 1.94
C ALA A 69 -0.36 -7.00 2.98
N LEU A 70 0.22 -5.83 2.66
CA LEU A 70 0.19 -4.63 3.50
C LEU A 70 -1.24 -4.10 3.70
N ALA A 71 -2.05 -4.07 2.65
CA ALA A 71 -3.45 -3.66 2.76
C ALA A 71 -4.23 -4.58 3.71
N ARG A 72 -4.00 -5.88 3.65
CA ARG A 72 -4.62 -6.86 4.55
C ARG A 72 -4.10 -6.81 5.98
N ALA A 73 -2.85 -6.36 6.19
CA ALA A 73 -2.31 -6.14 7.54
C ALA A 73 -3.03 -5.00 8.27
N GLY A 74 -3.70 -4.11 7.53
CA GLY A 74 -4.62 -3.12 8.07
C GLY A 74 -3.96 -1.82 8.52
N THR A 75 -4.57 -1.18 9.50
CA THR A 75 -4.27 0.21 9.89
C THR A 75 -2.86 0.43 10.43
N GLU A 76 -2.18 -0.61 10.90
CA GLU A 76 -0.78 -0.55 11.33
C GLU A 76 0.19 -0.25 10.16
N ALA A 77 -0.24 -0.54 8.92
CA ALA A 77 0.55 -0.24 7.72
C ALA A 77 0.41 1.22 7.24
N VAL A 78 -0.55 1.99 7.75
CA VAL A 78 -0.85 3.35 7.23
C VAL A 78 0.34 4.28 7.33
N GLU A 79 0.89 4.49 8.52
CA GLU A 79 2.02 5.41 8.71
C GLU A 79 3.28 5.01 7.91
N PRO A 80 3.70 3.73 7.90
CA PRO A 80 4.80 3.30 7.05
C PRO A 80 4.53 3.50 5.55
N LEU A 81 3.32 3.23 5.07
CA LEU A 81 2.94 3.45 3.67
C LEU A 81 2.90 4.93 3.30
N VAL A 82 2.40 5.80 4.18
CA VAL A 82 2.48 7.25 4.01
C VAL A 82 3.94 7.69 3.87
N GLY A 83 4.84 7.17 4.69
CA GLY A 83 6.27 7.42 4.57
C GLY A 83 6.83 7.04 3.19
N VAL A 84 6.42 5.90 2.65
CA VAL A 84 6.79 5.46 1.28
C VAL A 84 6.25 6.43 0.22
N VAL A 85 4.98 6.82 0.30
CA VAL A 85 4.34 7.74 -0.66
C VAL A 85 5.05 9.09 -0.73
N LEU A 86 5.56 9.58 0.39
CA LEU A 86 6.21 10.89 0.46
C LEU A 86 7.61 10.93 -0.17
N VAL A 87 8.33 9.80 -0.21
CA VAL A 87 9.76 9.79 -0.59
C VAL A 87 10.11 8.90 -1.78
N ALA A 88 9.29 7.91 -2.14
CA ALA A 88 9.58 6.94 -3.17
C ALA A 88 9.31 7.48 -4.58
N ASP A 89 9.88 6.82 -5.60
CA ASP A 89 9.50 7.01 -6.99
C ASP A 89 8.12 6.41 -7.31
N ASP A 90 7.55 6.73 -8.46
CA ASP A 90 6.19 6.33 -8.84
C ASP A 90 6.02 4.80 -8.92
N GLY A 91 7.05 4.06 -9.29
CA GLY A 91 7.00 2.60 -9.38
C GLY A 91 6.80 1.92 -8.02
N ILE A 92 7.22 2.56 -6.93
CA ILE A 92 7.03 2.09 -5.55
C ILE A 92 5.82 2.80 -4.93
N LYS A 93 5.67 4.07 -5.22
CA LYS A 93 4.61 4.93 -4.69
C LYS A 93 3.21 4.44 -5.08
N ASN A 94 3.01 4.06 -6.34
CA ASN A 94 1.69 3.66 -6.84
C ASN A 94 1.10 2.43 -6.12
N PRO A 95 1.81 1.31 -5.91
CA PRO A 95 1.33 0.22 -5.06
C PRO A 95 1.02 0.64 -3.62
N ALA A 96 1.81 1.54 -3.05
CA ALA A 96 1.58 2.06 -1.70
C ALA A 96 0.30 2.92 -1.61
N ILE A 97 0.04 3.76 -2.60
CA ILE A 97 -1.20 4.56 -2.71
C ILE A 97 -2.42 3.64 -2.80
N TRP A 98 -2.34 2.61 -3.64
CA TRP A 98 -3.39 1.60 -3.75
C TRP A 98 -3.67 0.91 -2.41
N ALA A 99 -2.62 0.46 -1.71
CA ALA A 99 -2.76 -0.18 -0.40
C ALA A 99 -3.42 0.75 0.64
N LEU A 100 -3.07 2.04 0.66
CA LEU A 100 -3.71 3.03 1.54
C LEU A 100 -5.20 3.19 1.23
N ALA A 101 -5.60 3.18 -0.05
CA ALA A 101 -7.00 3.21 -0.44
C ALA A 101 -7.77 1.97 0.02
N GLU A 102 -7.15 0.77 -0.09
CA GLU A 102 -7.73 -0.49 0.36
C GLU A 102 -7.91 -0.54 1.90
N ILE A 103 -6.96 0.02 2.65
CA ILE A 103 -7.08 0.11 4.12
C ILE A 103 -8.21 1.04 4.53
N GLY A 104 -8.45 2.12 3.79
CA GLY A 104 -9.55 3.03 4.03
C GLY A 104 -9.37 3.95 5.24
N ASP A 105 -8.16 4.16 5.73
CA ASP A 105 -7.90 5.01 6.90
C ASP A 105 -7.72 6.48 6.49
N ARG A 106 -8.45 7.37 7.16
CA ARG A 106 -8.44 8.81 6.87
C ARG A 106 -7.08 9.49 7.07
N ARG A 107 -6.15 8.90 7.82
CA ARG A 107 -4.78 9.41 7.96
C ARG A 107 -4.03 9.50 6.63
N ALA A 108 -4.48 8.75 5.61
CA ALA A 108 -3.94 8.81 4.27
C ALA A 108 -4.39 10.04 3.47
N VAL A 109 -5.46 10.73 3.86
CA VAL A 109 -6.08 11.80 3.04
C VAL A 109 -5.13 12.95 2.78
N ASP A 110 -4.59 13.59 3.81
CA ASP A 110 -3.71 14.76 3.66
C ASP A 110 -2.42 14.43 2.86
N PRO A 111 -1.71 13.32 3.12
CA PRO A 111 -0.59 12.90 2.30
C PRO A 111 -0.94 12.68 0.83
N LEU A 112 -2.09 12.06 0.55
CA LEU A 112 -2.55 11.81 -0.81
C LEU A 112 -2.99 13.10 -1.52
N VAL A 113 -3.64 14.04 -0.82
CA VAL A 113 -3.91 15.38 -1.35
C VAL A 113 -2.61 16.08 -1.74
N GLY A 114 -1.58 16.02 -0.90
CA GLY A 114 -0.25 16.54 -1.21
C GLY A 114 0.36 15.89 -2.46
N THR A 115 0.24 14.57 -2.58
CA THR A 115 0.73 13.81 -3.75
C THR A 115 -0.02 14.19 -5.02
N LEU A 116 -1.36 14.33 -4.97
CA LEU A 116 -2.17 14.75 -6.11
C LEU A 116 -1.74 16.12 -6.66
N ARG A 117 -1.39 17.05 -5.77
CA ARG A 117 -0.95 18.41 -6.12
C ARG A 117 0.47 18.45 -6.70
N THR A 118 1.36 17.60 -6.22
CA THR A 118 2.80 17.72 -6.48
C THR A 118 3.34 16.72 -7.50
N SER A 119 2.66 15.60 -7.73
CA SER A 119 3.12 14.60 -8.70
C SER A 119 3.10 15.14 -10.12
N ARG A 120 4.18 14.86 -10.86
CA ARG A 120 4.30 15.20 -12.29
C ARG A 120 3.80 14.08 -13.20
N SER A 121 3.65 12.89 -12.67
CA SER A 121 3.13 11.73 -13.40
C SER A 121 1.61 11.78 -13.44
N GLU A 122 1.05 11.80 -14.63
CA GLU A 122 -0.41 11.78 -14.82
C GLU A 122 -1.03 10.47 -14.29
N CYS A 123 -0.35 9.34 -14.51
CA CYS A 123 -0.75 8.04 -13.98
C CYS A 123 -0.77 8.03 -12.43
N CYS A 124 0.28 8.54 -11.79
CA CYS A 124 0.33 8.65 -10.33
C CYS A 124 -0.77 9.58 -9.80
N ARG A 125 -1.02 10.72 -10.47
CA ARG A 125 -2.10 11.65 -10.11
C ARG A 125 -3.48 11.01 -10.26
N ALA A 126 -3.72 10.26 -11.35
CA ALA A 126 -4.98 9.57 -11.57
C ALA A 126 -5.24 8.50 -10.50
N LEU A 127 -4.25 7.67 -10.19
CA LEU A 127 -4.35 6.69 -9.13
C LEU A 127 -4.57 7.33 -7.74
N THR A 128 -3.88 8.44 -7.47
CA THR A 128 -4.04 9.18 -6.21
C THR A 128 -5.45 9.78 -6.08
N ALA A 129 -5.98 10.33 -7.16
CA ALA A 129 -7.37 10.84 -7.19
C ALA A 129 -8.38 9.71 -6.98
N ALA A 130 -8.21 8.56 -7.65
CA ALA A 130 -9.03 7.37 -7.44
C ALA A 130 -8.98 6.89 -5.98
N ALA A 131 -7.80 6.86 -5.36
CA ALA A 131 -7.61 6.53 -3.95
C ALA A 131 -8.37 7.48 -3.01
N LEU A 132 -8.32 8.79 -3.27
CA LEU A 132 -9.05 9.80 -2.50
C LEU A 132 -10.57 9.65 -2.63
N LEU A 133 -11.07 9.34 -3.83
CA LEU A 133 -12.49 9.04 -4.03
C LEU A 133 -12.92 7.79 -3.25
N LYS A 134 -12.09 6.74 -3.25
CA LYS A 134 -12.35 5.50 -2.51
C LYS A 134 -12.35 5.72 -1.00
N LEU A 135 -11.47 6.56 -0.48
CA LEU A 135 -11.45 6.96 0.93
C LEU A 135 -12.72 7.69 1.36
N GLY A 136 -13.36 8.42 0.42
CA GLY A 136 -14.65 9.07 0.65
C GLY A 136 -14.60 10.25 1.62
N ASP A 137 -13.43 10.76 1.98
CA ASP A 137 -13.30 11.93 2.85
C ASP A 137 -13.64 13.22 2.09
N PRO A 138 -14.49 14.11 2.64
CA PRO A 138 -14.92 15.33 1.95
C PRO A 138 -13.78 16.23 1.47
N ALA A 139 -12.69 16.34 2.22
CA ALA A 139 -11.54 17.15 1.84
C ALA A 139 -10.80 16.54 0.64
N GLY A 140 -10.65 15.22 0.60
CA GLY A 140 -10.08 14.49 -0.53
C GLY A 140 -10.94 14.63 -1.78
N ILE A 141 -12.26 14.44 -1.66
CA ILE A 141 -13.21 14.59 -2.78
C ILE A 141 -13.15 16.01 -3.36
N ALA A 142 -13.19 17.06 -2.52
CA ALA A 142 -13.10 18.43 -2.96
C ALA A 142 -11.82 18.74 -3.74
N GLU A 143 -10.68 18.15 -3.35
CA GLU A 143 -9.43 18.32 -4.09
C GLU A 143 -9.44 17.59 -5.44
N VAL A 144 -10.08 16.41 -5.52
CA VAL A 144 -10.26 15.69 -6.79
C VAL A 144 -11.16 16.49 -7.75
N GLU A 145 -12.28 17.02 -7.28
CA GLU A 145 -13.19 17.87 -8.07
C GLU A 145 -12.46 19.09 -8.64
N LYS A 146 -11.71 19.80 -7.80
CA LYS A 146 -10.87 20.93 -8.22
C LYS A 146 -9.83 20.50 -9.27
N THR A 147 -9.25 19.33 -9.13
CA THR A 147 -8.27 18.79 -10.09
C THR A 147 -8.95 18.48 -11.43
N PHE A 148 -10.18 17.97 -11.45
CA PHE A 148 -10.95 17.76 -12.68
C PHE A 148 -11.22 19.05 -13.43
N GLU A 149 -11.63 20.11 -12.73
CA GLU A 149 -11.84 21.44 -13.32
C GLU A 149 -10.57 21.98 -14.01
N GLN A 150 -9.41 21.69 -13.44
CA GLN A 150 -8.11 22.17 -13.93
C GLN A 150 -7.52 21.31 -15.06
N SER A 151 -7.80 20.01 -15.08
CA SER A 151 -7.11 19.03 -15.94
C SER A 151 -7.93 18.54 -17.14
N GLY A 152 -9.23 18.80 -17.18
CA GLY A 152 -10.12 18.44 -18.28
C GLY A 152 -10.60 16.98 -18.28
N GLU A 153 -11.42 16.65 -19.30
CA GLU A 153 -12.15 15.35 -19.38
C GLU A 153 -11.23 14.14 -19.53
N GLY A 154 -10.08 14.26 -20.20
CA GLY A 154 -9.14 13.17 -20.38
C GLY A 154 -8.58 12.65 -19.06
N PHE A 155 -8.27 13.55 -18.14
CA PHE A 155 -7.80 13.16 -16.80
C PHE A 155 -8.90 12.50 -15.97
N ALA A 156 -10.13 13.00 -16.05
CA ALA A 156 -11.27 12.37 -15.38
C ALA A 156 -11.48 10.91 -15.86
N GLY A 157 -11.32 10.65 -17.17
CA GLY A 157 -11.35 9.29 -17.71
C GLY A 157 -10.29 8.36 -17.09
N LEU A 158 -9.05 8.81 -16.99
CA LEU A 158 -7.96 8.04 -16.35
C LEU A 158 -8.25 7.75 -14.87
N VAL A 159 -8.82 8.71 -14.15
CA VAL A 159 -9.20 8.52 -12.74
C VAL A 159 -10.29 7.46 -12.60
N MET A 160 -11.28 7.47 -13.49
CA MET A 160 -12.36 6.47 -13.47
C MET A 160 -11.85 5.08 -13.79
N GLU A 161 -10.94 4.93 -14.77
CA GLU A 161 -10.28 3.65 -15.05
C GLU A 161 -9.49 3.15 -13.83
N ALA A 162 -8.74 4.02 -13.17
CA ALA A 162 -8.00 3.68 -11.96
C ALA A 162 -8.94 3.30 -10.81
N PHE A 163 -10.07 3.98 -10.66
CA PHE A 163 -11.06 3.71 -9.62
C PHE A 163 -11.76 2.35 -9.82
N GLU A 164 -12.07 1.99 -11.05
CA GLU A 164 -12.68 0.69 -11.37
C GLU A 164 -11.69 -0.49 -11.20
N GLY A 165 -10.40 -0.23 -11.35
CA GLY A 165 -9.33 -1.21 -11.14
C GLY A 165 -8.88 -1.39 -9.68
N THR A 166 -9.41 -0.61 -8.75
CA THR A 166 -9.16 -0.70 -7.29
C THR A 166 -10.38 -1.25 -6.52
#